data_6b191fdef37b86aa038528fc96cdacca
#
_entry.id   6b191fdef37b86aa038528fc96cdacca
#
_cell.length_a   1.000
_cell.length_b   1.000
_cell.length_c   1.000
_cell.angle_alpha   90.00
_cell.angle_beta   90.00
_cell.angle_gamma   90.00
#
_symmetry.space_group_name_H-M   'P 1'
#
loop_
_entity.id
_entity.type
_entity.pdbx_description
1 polymer ?
#
loop_
_entity_poly.entity_id
_entity_poly.type
_entity_poly.pdbx_seq_one_letter_code
_entity_poly.pdbx_strand_id
1 'polypeptide(L)'
;RSYLIVNAALLLLALKILGLRFCVKTICSVIALTVFLGVIQSLVKGNLVHEPFMACVIGASFCGGGIGLAFSANGSTGGTDIIAAIVHKYRDISLGRVLLITDLIIISSSYLVLHDWEKVVYGYVVLFVSSFMVDWVVNSSRQSVQFFIISSQYEEIGKRINKDLHRGVTFIDGVGCYTHNNVKMMFV
;
A
#
# COMPACT_ATOMS: atom_id res chain seq x y z
N ARG A 1 28.91 -1.47 -1.71
CA ARG A 1 29.06 -0.42 -2.73
C ARG A 1 28.04 -0.56 -3.85
N SER A 2 27.83 -1.76 -4.43
CA SER A 2 26.84 -1.99 -5.50
C SER A 2 25.40 -1.65 -5.09
N TYR A 3 24.99 -1.97 -3.86
CA TYR A 3 23.67 -1.65 -3.33
C TYR A 3 23.37 -0.13 -3.33
N LEU A 4 24.35 0.68 -2.92
CA LEU A 4 24.19 2.15 -2.93
C LEU A 4 24.04 2.71 -4.35
N ILE A 5 24.79 2.16 -5.32
CA ILE A 5 24.72 2.61 -6.71
C ILE A 5 23.34 2.29 -7.32
N VAL A 6 22.85 1.06 -7.08
CA VAL A 6 21.55 0.64 -7.57
C VAL A 6 20.42 1.47 -6.95
N ASN A 7 20.45 1.69 -5.63
CA ASN A 7 19.45 2.52 -4.97
C ASN A 7 19.52 3.99 -5.41
N ALA A 8 20.72 4.54 -5.63
CA ALA A 8 20.86 5.89 -6.15
C ALA A 8 20.30 6.02 -7.57
N ALA A 9 20.54 5.04 -8.43
CA ALA A 9 19.99 5.00 -9.79
C ALA A 9 18.45 4.88 -9.77
N LEU A 10 17.89 4.02 -8.90
CA LEU A 10 16.44 3.89 -8.71
C LEU A 10 15.82 5.18 -8.18
N LEU A 11 16.49 5.87 -7.26
CA LEU A 11 16.01 7.15 -6.72
C LEU A 11 16.04 8.26 -7.78
N LEU A 12 17.04 8.29 -8.65
CA LEU A 12 17.09 9.22 -9.78
C LEU A 12 15.96 8.96 -10.79
N LEU A 13 15.66 7.70 -11.09
CA LEU A 13 14.50 7.31 -11.90
C LEU A 13 13.19 7.72 -11.23
N ALA A 14 13.08 7.49 -9.93
CA ALA A 14 11.90 7.90 -9.14
C ALA A 14 11.73 9.43 -9.16
N LEU A 15 12.80 10.19 -9.09
CA LEU A 15 12.76 11.65 -9.15
C LEU A 15 12.12 12.16 -10.44
N LYS A 16 12.46 11.53 -11.56
CA LYS A 16 11.92 11.89 -12.89
C LYS A 16 10.46 11.45 -13.06
N ILE A 17 10.07 10.31 -12.48
CA ILE A 17 8.76 9.68 -12.71
C ILE A 17 7.75 10.04 -11.62
N LEU A 18 8.13 9.94 -10.35
CA LEU A 18 7.25 10.11 -9.18
C LEU A 18 7.35 11.52 -8.58
N GLY A 19 8.43 12.24 -8.87
CA GLY A 19 8.62 13.62 -8.48
C GLY A 19 9.35 13.83 -7.15
N LEU A 20 9.73 15.09 -6.89
CA LEU A 20 10.53 15.49 -5.72
C LEU A 20 9.86 15.14 -4.38
N ARG A 21 8.53 15.29 -4.27
CA ARG A 21 7.81 15.02 -3.02
C ARG A 21 7.91 13.56 -2.59
N PHE A 22 7.86 12.63 -3.54
CA PHE A 22 8.04 11.21 -3.28
C PHE A 22 9.46 10.92 -2.80
N CYS A 23 10.47 11.46 -3.47
CA CYS A 23 11.88 11.25 -3.13
C CYS A 23 12.22 11.78 -1.72
N VAL A 24 11.75 12.97 -1.36
CA VAL A 24 11.98 13.54 -0.02
C VAL A 24 11.36 12.65 1.07
N LYS A 25 10.12 12.20 0.87
CA LYS A 25 9.46 11.28 1.82
C LYS A 25 10.17 9.93 1.90
N THR A 26 10.65 9.41 0.78
CA THR A 26 11.43 8.17 0.75
C THR A 26 12.74 8.32 1.53
N ILE A 27 13.46 9.40 1.34
CA ILE A 27 14.70 9.69 2.11
C ILE A 27 14.38 9.78 3.60
N CYS A 28 13.34 10.52 4.00
CA CYS A 28 12.90 10.57 5.38
C CYS A 28 12.54 9.20 5.96
N SER A 29 11.82 8.37 5.18
CA SER A 29 11.47 7.01 5.59
C SER A 29 12.69 6.14 5.80
N VAL A 30 13.67 6.19 4.89
CA VAL A 30 14.93 5.42 5.00
C VAL A 30 15.75 5.86 6.23
N ILE A 31 15.86 7.17 6.48
CA ILE A 31 16.55 7.69 7.65
C ILE A 31 15.83 7.24 8.93
N ALA A 32 14.52 7.41 9.00
CA ALA A 32 13.72 6.99 10.14
C ALA A 32 13.88 5.48 10.39
N LEU A 33 13.76 4.65 9.35
CA LEU A 33 13.95 3.20 9.44
C LEU A 33 15.32 2.85 9.99
N THR A 34 16.38 3.47 9.49
CA THR A 34 17.76 3.22 9.94
C THR A 34 17.95 3.59 11.40
N VAL A 35 17.43 4.73 11.83
CA VAL A 35 17.52 5.19 13.23
C VAL A 35 16.72 4.24 14.14
N PHE A 36 15.47 3.92 13.80
CA PHE A 36 14.65 3.03 14.63
C PHE A 36 15.22 1.61 14.71
N LEU A 37 15.74 1.06 13.62
CA LEU A 37 16.41 -0.24 13.64
C LEU A 37 17.64 -0.21 14.53
N GLY A 38 18.47 0.84 14.45
CA GLY A 38 19.64 1.01 15.32
C GLY A 38 19.25 1.07 16.81
N VAL A 39 18.21 1.82 17.15
CA VAL A 39 17.69 1.91 18.53
C VAL A 39 17.14 0.57 19.00
N ILE A 40 16.30 -0.09 18.20
CA ILE A 40 15.69 -1.38 18.57
C ILE A 40 16.78 -2.45 18.77
N GLN A 41 17.77 -2.53 17.88
CA GLN A 41 18.89 -3.47 18.02
C GLN A 41 19.72 -3.24 19.28
N SER A 42 19.82 -2.01 19.75
CA SER A 42 20.51 -1.69 21.00
C SER A 42 19.71 -2.06 22.25
N LEU A 43 18.37 -1.99 22.18
CA LEU A 43 17.47 -2.28 23.31
C LEU A 43 17.13 -3.76 23.43
N VAL A 44 16.93 -4.45 22.31
CA VAL A 44 16.49 -5.84 22.26
C VAL A 44 17.70 -6.74 22.06
N LYS A 45 18.14 -7.39 23.14
CA LYS A 45 19.22 -8.38 23.13
C LYS A 45 18.62 -9.78 23.16
N GLY A 46 18.47 -10.42 21.99
CA GLY A 46 18.00 -11.78 21.85
C GLY A 46 16.75 -11.95 21.02
N ASN A 47 16.35 -13.20 20.81
CA ASN A 47 15.18 -13.53 20.01
C ASN A 47 13.91 -13.37 20.85
N LEU A 48 12.97 -12.51 20.44
CA LEU A 48 11.65 -12.35 21.06
C LEU A 48 10.75 -13.57 20.78
N VAL A 49 10.92 -14.19 19.62
CA VAL A 49 10.14 -15.35 19.18
C VAL A 49 11.12 -16.45 18.81
N HIS A 50 10.95 -17.63 19.43
CA HIS A 50 11.87 -18.78 19.24
C HIS A 50 11.49 -19.62 18.02
N GLU A 51 10.19 -19.67 17.69
CA GLU A 51 9.69 -20.40 16.53
C GLU A 51 9.90 -19.61 15.23
N PRO A 52 10.71 -20.13 14.26
CA PRO A 52 11.06 -19.39 13.05
C PRO A 52 9.84 -19.02 12.20
N PHE A 53 8.87 -19.93 12.06
CA PHE A 53 7.65 -19.67 11.29
C PHE A 53 6.84 -18.53 11.89
N MET A 54 6.61 -18.54 13.20
CA MET A 54 5.88 -17.48 13.90
C MET A 54 6.61 -16.13 13.80
N ALA A 55 7.94 -16.14 13.93
CA ALA A 55 8.76 -14.94 13.75
C ALA A 55 8.63 -14.37 12.33
N CYS A 56 8.59 -15.21 11.29
CA CYS A 56 8.36 -14.80 9.91
C CYS A 56 7.00 -14.14 9.71
N VAL A 57 5.92 -14.76 10.22
CA VAL A 57 4.55 -14.25 10.06
C VAL A 57 4.37 -12.90 10.77
N ILE A 58 4.79 -12.82 12.04
CA ILE A 58 4.69 -11.59 12.82
C ILE A 58 5.57 -10.49 12.22
N GLY A 59 6.82 -10.81 11.91
CA GLY A 59 7.76 -9.87 11.31
C GLY A 59 7.28 -9.35 9.96
N ALA A 60 6.76 -10.23 9.09
CA ALA A 60 6.21 -9.86 7.79
C ALA A 60 4.96 -8.98 7.92
N SER A 61 4.11 -9.23 8.90
CA SER A 61 2.91 -8.43 9.14
C SER A 61 3.27 -6.99 9.53
N PHE A 62 4.19 -6.81 10.46
CA PHE A 62 4.64 -5.47 10.85
C PHE A 62 5.42 -4.78 9.74
N CYS A 63 6.29 -5.50 9.04
CA CYS A 63 7.08 -4.96 7.93
C CYS A 63 6.16 -4.52 6.79
N GLY A 64 5.25 -5.39 6.34
CA GLY A 64 4.27 -5.08 5.29
C GLY A 64 3.34 -3.94 5.67
N GLY A 65 2.90 -3.90 6.95
CA GLY A 65 2.13 -2.78 7.48
C GLY A 65 2.90 -1.45 7.41
N GLY A 66 4.16 -1.44 7.82
CA GLY A 66 5.04 -0.26 7.75
C GLY A 66 5.30 0.21 6.32
N ILE A 67 5.57 -0.72 5.40
CA ILE A 67 5.72 -0.44 3.96
C ILE A 67 4.42 0.14 3.40
N GLY A 68 3.26 -0.46 3.73
CA GLY A 68 1.95 0.03 3.30
C GLY A 68 1.66 1.45 3.78
N LEU A 69 2.02 1.80 5.02
CA LEU A 69 1.90 3.16 5.54
C LEU A 69 2.81 4.14 4.79
N ALA A 70 4.05 3.74 4.49
CA ALA A 70 4.97 4.58 3.71
C ALA A 70 4.39 4.87 2.32
N PHE A 71 3.83 3.87 1.63
CA PHE A 71 3.15 4.05 0.34
C PHE A 71 1.87 4.89 0.44
N SER A 72 1.08 4.73 1.48
CA SER A 72 -0.11 5.55 1.73
C SER A 72 0.25 7.03 1.90
N ALA A 73 1.42 7.30 2.47
CA ALA A 73 1.98 8.65 2.58
C ALA A 73 2.64 9.15 1.28
N ASN A 74 2.58 8.42 0.17
CA ASN A 74 3.32 8.67 -1.07
C ASN A 74 4.84 8.74 -0.86
N GLY A 75 5.38 7.76 -0.14
CA GLY A 75 6.80 7.50 0.05
C GLY A 75 7.10 6.03 -0.20
N SER A 76 8.36 5.63 0.03
CA SER A 76 8.83 4.24 -0.11
C SER A 76 9.90 3.99 0.95
N THR A 77 10.23 2.72 1.20
CA THR A 77 11.36 2.33 2.05
C THR A 77 12.66 2.16 1.26
N GLY A 78 12.62 2.41 -0.05
CA GLY A 78 13.75 2.24 -0.97
C GLY A 78 13.80 0.85 -1.59
N GLY A 79 14.83 0.58 -2.42
CA GLY A 79 15.01 -0.71 -3.05
C GLY A 79 13.95 -1.05 -4.11
N THR A 80 13.49 -2.31 -4.13
CA THR A 80 12.48 -2.83 -5.06
C THR A 80 11.13 -2.13 -4.93
N ASP A 81 10.83 -1.55 -3.78
CA ASP A 81 9.64 -0.76 -3.50
C ASP A 81 9.48 0.42 -4.48
N ILE A 82 10.58 1.03 -4.89
CA ILE A 82 10.56 2.12 -5.89
C ILE A 82 10.06 1.59 -7.23
N ILE A 83 10.47 0.40 -7.62
CA ILE A 83 10.00 -0.25 -8.85
C ILE A 83 8.49 -0.50 -8.75
N ALA A 84 8.03 -1.01 -7.61
CA ALA A 84 6.61 -1.23 -7.37
C ALA A 84 5.80 0.07 -7.49
N ALA A 85 6.29 1.18 -6.92
CA ALA A 85 5.64 2.48 -7.02
C ALA A 85 5.58 3.01 -8.47
N ILE A 86 6.65 2.80 -9.26
CA ILE A 86 6.70 3.19 -10.66
C ILE A 86 5.69 2.37 -11.49
N VAL A 87 5.68 1.05 -11.32
CA VAL A 87 4.75 0.17 -12.05
C VAL A 87 3.30 0.49 -11.69
N HIS A 88 3.00 0.67 -10.40
CA HIS A 88 1.66 1.05 -9.93
C HIS A 88 1.18 2.37 -10.54
N LYS A 89 2.08 3.33 -10.78
CA LYS A 89 1.74 4.61 -11.42
C LYS A 89 1.31 4.47 -12.88
N TYR A 90 1.89 3.53 -13.62
CA TYR A 90 1.62 3.33 -15.05
C TYR A 90 0.62 2.22 -15.36
N ARG A 91 0.37 1.34 -14.41
CA ARG A 91 -0.54 0.21 -14.53
C ARG A 91 -1.46 0.18 -13.30
N ASP A 92 -2.73 -0.14 -13.51
CA ASP A 92 -3.71 -0.34 -12.43
C ASP A 92 -3.51 -1.71 -11.73
N ILE A 93 -2.29 -1.95 -11.28
CA ILE A 93 -1.91 -3.17 -10.54
C ILE A 93 -1.65 -2.76 -9.10
N SER A 94 -2.16 -3.55 -8.13
CA SER A 94 -1.92 -3.26 -6.71
C SER A 94 -0.43 -3.31 -6.37
N LEU A 95 -0.02 -2.47 -5.42
CA LEU A 95 1.38 -2.38 -4.98
C LEU A 95 1.89 -3.73 -4.46
N GLY A 96 1.09 -4.42 -3.65
CA GLY A 96 1.45 -5.74 -3.11
C GLY A 96 1.65 -6.78 -4.21
N ARG A 97 0.85 -6.75 -5.30
CA ARG A 97 1.07 -7.67 -6.44
C ARG A 97 2.38 -7.42 -7.15
N VAL A 98 2.77 -6.16 -7.33
CA VAL A 98 4.05 -5.85 -7.97
C VAL A 98 5.21 -6.30 -7.09
N LEU A 99 5.13 -6.02 -5.78
CA LEU A 99 6.11 -6.51 -4.81
C LEU A 99 6.18 -8.04 -4.82
N LEU A 100 5.03 -8.71 -4.79
CA LEU A 100 4.96 -10.17 -4.84
C LEU A 100 5.70 -10.73 -6.06
N ILE A 101 5.47 -10.20 -7.25
CA ILE A 101 6.11 -10.69 -8.48
C ILE A 101 7.62 -10.40 -8.46
N THR A 102 8.02 -9.18 -8.09
CA THR A 102 9.43 -8.77 -8.06
C THR A 102 10.22 -9.59 -7.05
N ASP A 103 9.71 -9.71 -5.84
CA ASP A 103 10.40 -10.39 -4.77
C ASP A 103 10.35 -11.93 -4.92
N LEU A 104 9.31 -12.47 -5.58
CA LEU A 104 9.27 -13.89 -5.96
C LEU A 104 10.45 -14.27 -6.85
N ILE A 105 10.80 -13.44 -7.82
CA ILE A 105 11.96 -13.65 -8.69
C ILE A 105 13.24 -13.60 -7.85
N ILE A 106 13.36 -12.63 -6.95
CA ILE A 106 14.54 -12.46 -6.09
C ILE A 106 14.71 -13.65 -5.15
N ILE A 107 13.64 -14.05 -4.46
CA ILE A 107 13.67 -15.17 -3.51
C ILE A 107 13.95 -16.48 -4.23
N SER A 108 13.35 -16.71 -5.41
CA SER A 108 13.64 -17.90 -6.20
C SER A 108 15.11 -17.95 -6.65
N SER A 109 15.67 -16.80 -7.05
CA SER A 109 17.09 -16.72 -7.41
C SER A 109 18.04 -16.92 -6.22
N SER A 110 17.59 -16.61 -5.02
CA SER A 110 18.39 -16.78 -3.79
C SER A 110 18.73 -18.24 -3.49
N TYR A 111 17.92 -19.19 -3.99
CA TYR A 111 18.22 -20.62 -3.87
C TYR A 111 19.57 -21.00 -4.52
N LEU A 112 19.94 -20.34 -5.62
CA LEU A 112 21.21 -20.59 -6.29
C LEU A 112 22.44 -20.22 -5.42
N VAL A 113 22.23 -19.32 -4.45
CA VAL A 113 23.30 -18.84 -3.56
C VAL A 113 23.26 -19.56 -2.21
N LEU A 114 22.06 -19.75 -1.64
CA LEU A 114 21.89 -20.27 -0.29
C LEU A 114 21.88 -21.80 -0.22
N HIS A 115 21.45 -22.49 -1.28
CA HIS A 115 21.28 -23.95 -1.36
C HIS A 115 20.47 -24.56 -0.19
N ASP A 116 19.55 -23.79 0.37
CA ASP A 116 18.78 -24.12 1.57
C ASP A 116 17.28 -23.89 1.29
N TRP A 117 16.53 -24.98 1.16
CA TRP A 117 15.10 -24.97 0.87
C TRP A 117 14.27 -24.36 1.99
N GLU A 118 14.65 -24.57 3.25
CA GLU A 118 13.88 -24.05 4.38
C GLU A 118 13.86 -22.54 4.38
N LYS A 119 15.01 -21.89 4.13
CA LYS A 119 15.11 -20.43 4.05
C LYS A 119 14.30 -19.84 2.90
N VAL A 120 14.27 -20.54 1.76
CA VAL A 120 13.46 -20.12 0.60
C VAL A 120 11.97 -20.20 0.92
N VAL A 121 11.53 -21.28 1.56
CA VAL A 121 10.13 -21.45 1.99
C VAL A 121 9.73 -20.36 2.99
N TYR A 122 10.54 -20.06 3.99
CA TYR A 122 10.29 -18.95 4.91
C TYR A 122 10.27 -17.60 4.16
N GLY A 123 11.13 -17.42 3.17
CA GLY A 123 11.11 -16.25 2.31
C GLY A 123 9.76 -16.09 1.59
N TYR A 124 9.18 -17.16 1.06
CA TYR A 124 7.85 -17.11 0.46
C TYR A 124 6.76 -16.77 1.47
N VAL A 125 6.82 -17.33 2.67
CA VAL A 125 5.86 -16.98 3.73
C VAL A 125 5.90 -15.48 4.04
N VAL A 126 7.10 -14.95 4.23
CA VAL A 126 7.31 -13.50 4.47
C VAL A 126 6.77 -12.68 3.30
N LEU A 127 7.05 -13.09 2.06
CA LEU A 127 6.60 -12.41 0.86
C LEU A 127 5.06 -12.34 0.78
N PHE A 128 4.37 -13.47 0.95
CA PHE A 128 2.91 -13.50 0.88
C PHE A 128 2.27 -12.64 1.96
N VAL A 129 2.70 -12.80 3.21
CA VAL A 129 2.15 -12.06 4.34
C VAL A 129 2.40 -10.55 4.18
N SER A 130 3.64 -10.14 3.85
CA SER A 130 3.97 -8.73 3.69
C SER A 130 3.23 -8.09 2.52
N SER A 131 3.15 -8.75 1.36
CA SER A 131 2.43 -8.25 0.19
C SER A 131 0.94 -8.06 0.46
N PHE A 132 0.32 -9.01 1.16
CA PHE A 132 -1.08 -8.91 1.59
C PHE A 132 -1.29 -7.73 2.54
N MET A 133 -0.41 -7.56 3.52
CA MET A 133 -0.48 -6.45 4.48
C MET A 133 -0.28 -5.09 3.82
N VAL A 134 0.63 -4.98 2.84
CA VAL A 134 0.81 -3.75 2.06
C VAL A 134 -0.48 -3.38 1.34
N ASP A 135 -1.08 -4.31 0.61
CA ASP A 135 -2.32 -4.05 -0.12
C ASP A 135 -3.48 -3.72 0.83
N TRP A 136 -3.57 -4.41 1.96
CA TRP A 136 -4.61 -4.15 2.95
C TRP A 136 -4.51 -2.73 3.53
N VAL A 137 -3.32 -2.30 3.92
CA VAL A 137 -3.08 -0.95 4.48
C VAL A 137 -3.32 0.13 3.42
N VAL A 138 -2.78 -0.03 2.22
CA VAL A 138 -2.92 0.95 1.14
C VAL A 138 -4.38 1.09 0.71
N ASN A 139 -5.10 -0.02 0.54
CA ASN A 139 -6.50 0.00 0.16
C ASN A 139 -7.37 0.58 1.28
N SER A 140 -7.15 0.20 2.55
CA SER A 140 -7.89 0.76 3.68
C SER A 140 -7.72 2.27 3.80
N SER A 141 -6.55 2.80 3.46
CA SER A 141 -6.26 4.24 3.49
C SER A 141 -6.94 5.03 2.36
N ARG A 142 -7.36 4.36 1.29
CA ARG A 142 -7.92 5.00 0.07
C ARG A 142 -9.40 4.68 -0.17
N GLN A 143 -10.06 4.01 0.77
CA GLN A 143 -11.47 3.68 0.59
C GLN A 143 -12.33 4.96 0.60
N SER A 144 -13.06 5.15 -0.48
CA SER A 144 -14.17 6.11 -0.58
C SER A 144 -15.47 5.33 -0.80
N VAL A 145 -16.52 5.76 -0.15
CA VAL A 145 -17.85 5.16 -0.30
C VAL A 145 -18.71 6.13 -1.10
N GLN A 146 -19.41 5.59 -2.07
CA GLN A 146 -20.40 6.32 -2.86
C GLN A 146 -21.77 5.91 -2.40
N PHE A 147 -22.62 6.88 -2.07
CA PHE A 147 -23.99 6.61 -1.67
C PHE A 147 -24.95 6.99 -2.81
N PHE A 148 -25.76 6.02 -3.22
CA PHE A 148 -26.91 6.24 -4.07
C PHE A 148 -28.15 6.26 -3.20
N ILE A 149 -28.82 7.40 -3.13
CA ILE A 149 -30.00 7.59 -2.29
C ILE A 149 -31.19 7.87 -3.20
N ILE A 150 -32.22 7.05 -3.07
CA ILE A 150 -33.50 7.23 -3.77
C ILE A 150 -34.58 7.57 -2.72
N SER A 151 -35.14 8.76 -2.82
CA SER A 151 -36.15 9.21 -1.86
C SER A 151 -37.06 10.25 -2.49
N SER A 152 -38.31 10.26 -2.06
CA SER A 152 -39.26 11.33 -2.43
C SER A 152 -38.88 12.70 -1.80
N GLN A 153 -38.11 12.68 -0.71
CA GLN A 153 -37.64 13.89 -0.01
C GLN A 153 -36.21 14.28 -0.41
N TYR A 154 -35.84 14.03 -1.66
CA TYR A 154 -34.47 14.22 -2.16
C TYR A 154 -33.94 15.65 -1.95
N GLU A 155 -34.80 16.68 -2.09
CA GLU A 155 -34.37 18.07 -1.92
C GLU A 155 -33.97 18.40 -0.47
N GLU A 156 -34.73 17.94 0.51
CA GLU A 156 -34.44 18.20 1.91
C GLU A 156 -33.17 17.45 2.34
N ILE A 157 -33.07 16.18 1.97
CA ILE A 157 -31.88 15.38 2.24
C ILE A 157 -30.65 15.99 1.59
N GLY A 158 -30.74 16.41 0.33
CA GLY A 158 -29.63 17.06 -0.38
C GLY A 158 -29.18 18.36 0.28
N LYS A 159 -30.13 19.20 0.73
CA LYS A 159 -29.84 20.44 1.46
C LYS A 159 -29.12 20.14 2.78
N ARG A 160 -29.56 19.14 3.54
CA ARG A 160 -28.91 18.75 4.80
C ARG A 160 -27.51 18.20 4.56
N ILE A 161 -27.31 17.32 3.59
CA ILE A 161 -25.98 16.79 3.23
C ILE A 161 -25.00 17.91 2.90
N ASN A 162 -25.44 18.87 2.08
CA ASN A 162 -24.61 20.01 1.69
C ASN A 162 -24.29 20.91 2.90
N LYS A 163 -25.30 21.21 3.75
CA LYS A 163 -25.16 22.13 4.89
C LYS A 163 -24.38 21.49 6.06
N ASP A 164 -24.74 20.25 6.44
CA ASP A 164 -24.23 19.63 7.66
C ASP A 164 -22.93 18.86 7.44
N LEU A 165 -22.79 18.24 6.26
CA LEU A 165 -21.61 17.42 5.91
C LEU A 165 -20.62 18.13 4.98
N HIS A 166 -20.99 19.32 4.46
CA HIS A 166 -20.20 20.07 3.47
C HIS A 166 -19.75 19.21 2.28
N ARG A 167 -20.66 18.33 1.82
CA ARG A 167 -20.44 17.45 0.66
C ARG A 167 -21.32 17.85 -0.51
N GLY A 168 -20.77 17.76 -1.72
CA GLY A 168 -21.52 17.97 -2.94
C GLY A 168 -22.52 16.84 -3.15
N VAL A 169 -23.73 17.17 -3.64
CA VAL A 169 -24.77 16.20 -4.00
C VAL A 169 -25.11 16.42 -5.46
N THR A 170 -25.12 15.33 -6.23
CA THR A 170 -25.55 15.36 -7.65
C THR A 170 -26.90 14.66 -7.78
N PHE A 171 -27.86 15.32 -8.43
CA PHE A 171 -29.15 14.70 -8.75
C PHE A 171 -29.10 14.10 -10.14
N ILE A 172 -29.57 12.86 -10.25
CA ILE A 172 -29.70 12.13 -11.50
C ILE A 172 -31.18 11.78 -11.70
N ASP A 173 -31.73 12.16 -12.83
CA ASP A 173 -33.09 11.79 -13.19
C ASP A 173 -33.11 10.37 -13.76
N GLY A 174 -34.00 9.54 -13.21
CA GLY A 174 -34.19 8.17 -13.63
C GLY A 174 -35.68 7.86 -13.82
N VAL A 175 -35.99 6.80 -14.58
CA VAL A 175 -37.33 6.30 -14.74
C VAL A 175 -37.40 4.90 -14.17
N GLY A 176 -38.33 4.65 -13.26
CA GLY A 176 -38.58 3.31 -12.72
C GLY A 176 -39.02 2.36 -13.79
N CYS A 177 -38.30 1.25 -14.03
CA CYS A 177 -38.56 0.31 -15.09
C CYS A 177 -39.98 -0.36 -14.94
N TYR A 178 -40.39 -0.63 -13.72
CA TYR A 178 -41.69 -1.26 -13.44
C TYR A 178 -42.84 -0.24 -13.31
N THR A 179 -42.59 0.88 -12.64
CA THR A 179 -43.63 1.88 -12.33
C THR A 179 -43.76 2.95 -13.40
N HIS A 180 -42.80 3.08 -14.31
CA HIS A 180 -42.65 4.15 -15.29
C HIS A 180 -42.71 5.58 -14.70
N ASN A 181 -42.54 5.69 -13.37
CA ASN A 181 -42.51 6.96 -12.68
C ASN A 181 -41.11 7.59 -12.74
N ASN A 182 -41.06 8.90 -12.82
CA ASN A 182 -39.83 9.66 -12.70
C ASN A 182 -39.34 9.59 -11.26
N VAL A 183 -38.09 9.17 -11.08
CA VAL A 183 -37.42 9.05 -9.78
C VAL A 183 -36.13 9.86 -9.81
N LYS A 184 -35.90 10.67 -8.76
CA LYS A 184 -34.63 11.35 -8.59
C LYS A 184 -33.72 10.56 -7.68
N MET A 185 -32.55 10.28 -8.17
CA MET A 185 -31.48 9.59 -7.47
C MET A 185 -30.42 10.61 -7.07
N MET A 186 -30.02 10.60 -5.82
CA MET A 186 -28.92 11.42 -5.31
C MET A 186 -27.64 10.59 -5.29
N PHE A 187 -26.57 11.19 -5.72
CA PHE A 187 -25.21 10.66 -5.68
C PHE A 187 -24.35 11.54 -4.78
N VAL A 188 -23.75 10.93 -3.75
CA VAL A 188 -22.95 11.60 -2.71
C VAL A 188 -21.58 10.95 -2.59
#